data_032df0f83b6308635c8027d2426853b7
#
_entry.id   032df0f83b6308635c8027d2426853b7
#
_cell.length_a   1.000
_cell.length_b   1.000
_cell.length_c   1.000
_cell.angle_alpha   90.00
_cell.angle_beta   90.00
_cell.angle_gamma   90.00
#
_symmetry.space_group_name_H-M   'P 1'
#
loop_
_entity.id
_entity.type
_entity.pdbx_description
1 polymer ?
#
loop_
_entity_poly.entity_id
_entity_poly.type
_entity_poly.pdbx_seq_one_letter_code
_entity_poly.pdbx_strand_id
1 'polypeptide(L)'
;GDTLRSLSVQVVYPEEYASFLREGVPVKLTDRNSSNVYTALTDARGVAAFDVAAGHYRLSVLDRPDASSVFNGAVEQVDLAGADRNVSVELKYAKEIYWGGCPQDPPATGSYADDKYIVLHNNSFDTYCLDGLCLGMVAPYNSNANNPWTSTDSSGNIVFRDYAAMPDCIWMFPGTGTDFPLEPGEEAVVAYYGVD
;
A
#
# COMPACT_ATOMS: atom_id res chain seq x y z
N GLY A 1 38.73 3.49 7.01
CA GLY A 1 37.54 2.65 6.77
C GLY A 1 36.34 3.32 7.40
N ASP A 2 35.19 3.20 6.77
CA ASP A 2 33.95 3.79 7.28
C ASP A 2 33.58 3.16 8.62
N THR A 3 33.13 3.98 9.57
CA THR A 3 32.66 3.49 10.87
C THR A 3 31.38 2.68 10.65
N LEU A 4 31.40 1.40 11.02
CA LEU A 4 30.20 0.58 11.01
C LEU A 4 29.30 0.92 12.20
N ARG A 5 27.99 0.82 11.98
CA ARG A 5 26.94 0.99 12.98
C ARG A 5 25.99 -0.19 12.94
N SER A 6 25.57 -0.62 14.12
CA SER A 6 24.57 -1.66 14.26
C SER A 6 23.17 -1.06 14.36
N LEU A 7 22.25 -1.61 13.58
CA LEU A 7 20.83 -1.29 13.62
C LEU A 7 20.04 -2.57 13.91
N SER A 8 19.20 -2.52 14.94
CA SER A 8 18.22 -3.56 15.24
C SER A 8 16.82 -3.03 14.92
N VAL A 9 16.08 -3.77 14.11
CA VAL A 9 14.74 -3.38 13.64
C VAL A 9 13.71 -4.38 14.16
N GLN A 10 12.81 -3.92 15.02
CA GLN A 10 11.65 -4.68 15.47
C GLN A 10 10.47 -4.43 14.53
N VAL A 11 9.99 -5.46 13.87
CA VAL A 11 8.74 -5.42 13.12
C VAL A 11 7.56 -5.58 14.05
N VAL A 12 6.56 -4.69 13.93
CA VAL A 12 5.37 -4.67 14.79
C VAL A 12 4.13 -4.79 13.91
N TYR A 13 3.34 -5.84 14.13
CA TYR A 13 2.05 -6.02 13.44
C TYR A 13 0.94 -5.31 14.23
N PRO A 14 -0.19 -4.94 13.56
CA PRO A 14 -1.40 -4.53 14.26
C PRO A 14 -1.80 -5.59 15.31
N GLU A 15 -2.42 -5.15 16.42
CA GLU A 15 -2.70 -6.03 17.57
C GLU A 15 -3.49 -7.29 17.17
N GLU A 16 -4.52 -7.15 16.34
CA GLU A 16 -5.35 -8.23 15.83
C GLU A 16 -4.60 -9.22 14.93
N TYR A 17 -3.43 -8.86 14.45
CA TYR A 17 -2.56 -9.66 13.57
C TYR A 17 -1.22 -10.02 14.20
N ALA A 18 -1.07 -9.85 15.50
CA ALA A 18 0.19 -10.10 16.22
C ALA A 18 0.72 -11.53 16.02
N SER A 19 -0.15 -12.49 15.73
CA SER A 19 0.24 -13.90 15.45
C SER A 19 1.03 -14.07 14.15
N PHE A 20 1.07 -13.07 13.27
CA PHE A 20 1.90 -13.10 12.05
C PHE A 20 3.37 -12.79 12.34
N LEU A 21 3.72 -12.32 13.54
CA LEU A 21 5.11 -12.10 13.93
C LEU A 21 5.90 -13.39 13.80
N ARG A 22 6.96 -13.40 12.99
CA ARG A 22 7.74 -14.60 12.69
C ARG A 22 9.13 -14.26 12.14
N GLU A 23 9.95 -15.28 11.98
CA GLU A 23 11.19 -15.19 11.21
C GLU A 23 10.95 -15.10 9.70
N GLY A 24 11.94 -14.57 8.98
CA GLY A 24 11.96 -14.58 7.52
C GLY A 24 11.21 -13.43 6.86
N VAL A 25 10.75 -12.42 7.59
CA VAL A 25 10.12 -11.23 7.02
C VAL A 25 11.22 -10.29 6.47
N PRO A 26 11.16 -9.89 5.19
CA PRO A 26 12.19 -9.04 4.60
C PRO A 26 12.07 -7.59 5.09
N VAL A 27 13.22 -7.05 5.52
CA VAL A 27 13.40 -5.66 5.92
C VAL A 27 14.43 -5.03 4.98
N LYS A 28 14.06 -3.92 4.36
CA LYS A 28 14.87 -3.18 3.39
C LYS A 28 15.38 -1.89 4.03
N LEU A 29 16.68 -1.67 3.98
CA LEU A 29 17.34 -0.46 4.44
C LEU A 29 18.00 0.23 3.24
N THR A 30 17.65 1.47 2.97
CA THR A 30 18.15 2.24 1.82
C THR A 30 18.96 3.43 2.33
N ASP A 31 20.20 3.54 1.88
CA ASP A 31 21.05 4.71 2.14
C ASP A 31 20.49 5.93 1.38
N ARG A 32 20.21 7.02 2.10
CA ARG A 32 19.60 8.22 1.52
C ARG A 32 20.56 9.04 0.65
N ASN A 33 21.87 8.82 0.78
CA ASN A 33 22.88 9.54 0.01
C ASN A 33 23.33 8.78 -1.24
N SER A 34 23.59 7.47 -1.09
CA SER A 34 24.12 6.65 -2.18
C SER A 34 23.04 5.83 -2.91
N SER A 35 21.82 5.74 -2.35
CA SER A 35 20.78 4.83 -2.80
C SER A 35 21.15 3.34 -2.73
N ASN A 36 22.19 2.97 -2.02
CA ASN A 36 22.52 1.58 -1.76
C ASN A 36 21.44 0.93 -0.91
N VAL A 37 21.10 -0.32 -1.26
CA VAL A 37 20.06 -1.10 -0.60
C VAL A 37 20.67 -2.28 0.11
N TYR A 38 20.28 -2.47 1.36
CA TYR A 38 20.61 -3.60 2.21
C TYR A 38 19.31 -4.31 2.60
N THR A 39 19.33 -5.64 2.64
CA THR A 39 18.19 -6.44 3.06
C THR A 39 18.59 -7.41 4.14
N ALA A 40 17.78 -7.50 5.19
CA ALA A 40 17.89 -8.52 6.24
C ALA A 40 16.54 -9.16 6.48
N LEU A 41 16.55 -10.39 6.97
CA LEU A 41 15.34 -11.11 7.37
C LEU A 41 15.19 -11.05 8.88
N THR A 42 13.95 -11.02 9.36
CA THR A 42 13.67 -11.08 10.78
C THR A 42 14.01 -12.45 11.37
N ASP A 43 14.41 -12.47 12.65
CA ASP A 43 14.48 -13.66 13.49
C ASP A 43 13.08 -14.08 14.01
N ALA A 44 13.02 -15.11 14.82
CA ALA A 44 11.75 -15.63 15.39
C ALA A 44 11.02 -14.61 16.28
N ARG A 45 11.70 -13.58 16.76
CA ARG A 45 11.11 -12.47 17.54
C ARG A 45 10.66 -11.31 16.65
N GLY A 46 10.80 -11.43 15.34
CA GLY A 46 10.51 -10.37 14.37
C GLY A 46 11.55 -9.25 14.35
N VAL A 47 12.80 -9.55 14.69
CA VAL A 47 13.91 -8.58 14.72
C VAL A 47 14.86 -8.85 13.55
N ALA A 48 15.12 -7.83 12.74
CA ALA A 48 16.17 -7.82 11.72
C ALA A 48 17.36 -7.00 12.19
N ALA A 49 18.59 -7.47 11.87
CA ALA A 49 19.82 -6.80 12.26
C ALA A 49 20.64 -6.40 11.03
N PHE A 50 21.23 -5.21 11.10
CA PHE A 50 22.12 -4.65 10.08
C PHE A 50 23.41 -4.15 10.71
N ASP A 51 24.52 -4.36 10.01
CA ASP A 51 25.79 -3.68 10.26
C ASP A 51 26.16 -2.92 8.98
N VAL A 52 26.01 -1.60 9.01
CA VAL A 52 26.17 -0.72 7.83
C VAL A 52 27.02 0.50 8.17
N ALA A 53 27.49 1.22 7.15
CA ALA A 53 28.26 2.45 7.38
C ALA A 53 27.44 3.48 8.16
N ALA A 54 28.12 4.31 8.94
CA ALA A 54 27.48 5.46 9.58
C ALA A 54 26.85 6.37 8.53
N GLY A 55 25.57 6.75 8.73
CA GLY A 55 24.85 7.52 7.73
C GLY A 55 23.36 7.70 8.05
N HIS A 56 22.63 8.14 7.04
CA HIS A 56 21.18 8.37 7.11
C HIS A 56 20.46 7.42 6.17
N TYR A 57 19.49 6.72 6.70
CA TYR A 57 18.81 5.63 6.02
C TYR A 57 17.29 5.81 6.04
N ARG A 58 16.64 5.13 5.10
CA ARG A 58 15.21 4.85 5.08
C ARG A 58 15.01 3.35 5.29
N LEU A 59 14.03 3.00 6.07
CA LEU A 59 13.68 1.63 6.42
C LEU A 59 12.29 1.30 5.88
N SER A 60 12.12 0.15 5.25
CA SER A 60 10.81 -0.34 4.83
C SER A 60 10.67 -1.85 5.01
N VAL A 61 9.43 -2.28 5.23
CA VAL A 61 9.07 -3.69 5.42
C VAL A 61 7.88 -4.00 4.54
N LEU A 62 7.91 -5.14 3.89
CA LEU A 62 6.77 -5.71 3.16
C LEU A 62 6.66 -7.18 3.51
N ASP A 63 5.50 -7.59 4.01
CA ASP A 63 5.19 -8.97 4.33
C ASP A 63 3.91 -9.44 3.66
N ARG A 64 3.97 -10.63 3.07
CA ARG A 64 2.85 -11.33 2.46
C ARG A 64 2.75 -12.72 3.07
N PRO A 65 2.16 -12.84 4.28
CA PRO A 65 2.14 -14.11 5.00
C PRO A 65 1.27 -15.17 4.32
N ASP A 66 0.31 -14.75 3.51
CA ASP A 66 -0.56 -15.60 2.71
C ASP A 66 -0.99 -14.90 1.41
N ALA A 67 -1.82 -15.56 0.60
CA ALA A 67 -2.25 -15.03 -0.70
C ALA A 67 -3.19 -13.83 -0.62
N SER A 68 -3.80 -13.57 0.54
CA SER A 68 -4.84 -12.55 0.73
C SER A 68 -4.42 -11.41 1.65
N SER A 69 -3.28 -11.54 2.35
CA SER A 69 -2.86 -10.59 3.36
C SER A 69 -1.57 -9.87 2.94
N VAL A 70 -1.59 -8.55 3.03
CA VAL A 70 -0.42 -7.69 2.79
C VAL A 70 -0.24 -6.76 3.96
N PHE A 71 0.96 -6.76 4.55
CA PHE A 71 1.36 -5.85 5.61
C PHE A 71 2.61 -5.11 5.18
N ASN A 72 2.67 -3.82 5.40
CA ASN A 72 3.86 -3.05 5.15
C ASN A 72 3.92 -1.79 5.99
N GLY A 73 5.10 -1.16 6.01
CA GLY A 73 5.35 0.11 6.69
C GLY A 73 6.75 0.61 6.41
N ALA A 74 7.01 1.85 6.79
CA ALA A 74 8.31 2.48 6.63
C ALA A 74 8.65 3.40 7.79
N VAL A 75 9.96 3.65 7.95
CA VAL A 75 10.51 4.73 8.77
C VAL A 75 11.42 5.55 7.86
N GLU A 76 11.00 6.79 7.57
CA GLU A 76 11.67 7.63 6.58
C GLU A 76 13.06 8.10 6.97
N GLN A 77 13.30 8.23 8.29
CA GLN A 77 14.57 8.73 8.78
C GLN A 77 15.10 7.83 9.89
N VAL A 78 16.15 7.08 9.57
CA VAL A 78 16.95 6.32 10.53
C VAL A 78 18.35 6.93 10.55
N ASP A 79 18.69 7.58 11.65
CA ASP A 79 19.99 8.25 11.81
C ASP A 79 20.99 7.32 12.51
N LEU A 80 21.95 6.83 11.74
CA LEU A 80 23.09 6.04 12.20
C LEU A 80 24.41 6.82 12.14
N ALA A 81 24.39 8.14 11.92
CA ALA A 81 25.63 8.92 11.80
C ALA A 81 26.44 8.91 13.11
N GLY A 82 25.75 9.02 14.26
CA GLY A 82 26.40 9.18 15.55
C GLY A 82 26.46 7.93 16.44
N ALA A 83 25.53 6.98 16.31
CA ALA A 83 25.39 5.84 17.23
C ALA A 83 24.63 4.68 16.61
N ASP A 84 24.76 3.51 17.22
CA ASP A 84 23.89 2.35 16.98
C ASP A 84 22.45 2.67 17.38
N ARG A 85 21.46 2.01 16.74
CA ARG A 85 20.06 2.25 16.96
C ARG A 85 19.22 0.98 17.09
N ASN A 86 18.17 1.09 17.88
CA ASN A 86 17.05 0.17 17.89
C ASN A 86 15.83 0.94 17.38
N VAL A 87 15.17 0.42 16.36
CA VAL A 87 14.03 1.07 15.70
C VAL A 87 12.88 0.07 15.62
N SER A 88 11.65 0.52 15.85
CA SER A 88 10.45 -0.25 15.56
C SER A 88 9.81 0.27 14.28
N VAL A 89 9.32 -0.65 13.45
CA VAL A 89 8.50 -0.33 12.28
C VAL A 89 7.13 -0.94 12.46
N GLU A 90 6.11 -0.09 12.51
CA GLU A 90 4.73 -0.51 12.62
C GLU A 90 4.17 -0.81 11.24
N LEU A 91 3.66 -2.03 11.06
CA LEU A 91 3.04 -2.44 9.82
C LEU A 91 1.56 -2.08 9.83
N LYS A 92 1.04 -1.76 8.64
CA LYS A 92 -0.38 -1.59 8.38
C LYS A 92 -0.86 -2.72 7.48
N TYR A 93 -2.10 -3.14 7.71
CA TYR A 93 -2.79 -4.09 6.85
C TYR A 93 -3.39 -3.36 5.66
N ALA A 94 -3.15 -3.83 4.43
CA ALA A 94 -3.75 -3.28 3.24
C ALA A 94 -5.27 -3.49 3.27
N LYS A 95 -6.02 -2.40 3.23
CA LYS A 95 -7.48 -2.40 3.37
C LYS A 95 -8.17 -2.46 2.02
N GLU A 96 -9.45 -2.80 2.10
CA GLU A 96 -10.34 -3.00 0.96
C GLU A 96 -11.10 -1.72 0.60
N ILE A 97 -11.79 -1.78 -0.54
CA ILE A 97 -12.72 -0.74 -1.01
C ILE A 97 -14.01 -0.80 -0.18
N TYR A 98 -14.42 0.33 0.41
CA TYR A 98 -15.73 0.47 1.03
C TYR A 98 -16.73 1.05 0.04
N TRP A 99 -17.78 0.26 -0.29
CA TRP A 99 -18.83 0.64 -1.22
C TRP A 99 -20.24 0.56 -0.60
N GLY A 100 -20.36 0.70 0.70
CA GLY A 100 -21.58 0.48 1.46
C GLY A 100 -22.41 1.73 1.60
N GLY A 101 -22.25 2.66 2.25
CA GLY A 101 -23.06 3.75 2.79
C GLY A 101 -23.37 3.51 4.27
N CYS A 102 -23.16 4.53 5.10
CA CYS A 102 -23.44 4.44 6.53
C CYS A 102 -24.95 4.43 6.79
N PRO A 103 -25.42 3.68 7.80
CA PRO A 103 -26.80 3.81 8.26
C PRO A 103 -27.10 5.25 8.69
N GLN A 104 -28.31 5.72 8.39
CA GLN A 104 -28.79 6.99 8.92
C GLN A 104 -29.10 6.87 10.43
N ASP A 105 -28.93 7.97 11.15
CA ASP A 105 -29.28 8.01 12.56
C ASP A 105 -30.77 7.77 12.80
N PRO A 106 -31.15 7.04 13.87
CA PRO A 106 -32.54 6.87 14.25
C PRO A 106 -33.23 8.23 14.48
N PRO A 107 -34.52 8.38 14.07
CA PRO A 107 -35.46 7.34 13.64
C PRO A 107 -35.42 6.98 12.15
N ALA A 108 -34.50 7.50 11.36
CA ALA A 108 -34.40 7.15 9.95
C ALA A 108 -33.95 5.69 9.77
N THR A 109 -34.46 5.02 8.75
CA THR A 109 -34.19 3.60 8.48
C THR A 109 -33.44 3.36 7.18
N GLY A 110 -32.95 4.44 6.56
CA GLY A 110 -32.16 4.38 5.33
C GLY A 110 -30.66 4.30 5.54
N SER A 111 -29.93 4.43 4.46
CA SER A 111 -28.47 4.65 4.45
C SER A 111 -28.15 5.90 3.63
N TYR A 112 -27.01 6.51 3.92
CA TYR A 112 -26.44 7.57 3.09
C TYR A 112 -25.89 6.93 1.81
N ALA A 113 -26.64 7.00 0.71
CA ALA A 113 -26.30 6.33 -0.54
C ALA A 113 -24.98 6.85 -1.17
N ASP A 114 -24.64 8.09 -0.86
CA ASP A 114 -23.48 8.78 -1.41
C ASP A 114 -22.24 8.74 -0.49
N ASP A 115 -22.38 8.13 0.68
CA ASP A 115 -21.28 7.94 1.63
C ASP A 115 -20.44 6.72 1.19
N LYS A 116 -19.68 6.92 0.11
CA LYS A 116 -18.82 5.93 -0.52
C LYS A 116 -17.42 6.48 -0.60
N TYR A 117 -16.45 5.63 -0.33
CA TYR A 117 -15.06 5.97 -0.50
C TYR A 117 -14.23 4.77 -0.94
N ILE A 118 -13.09 5.06 -1.51
CA ILE A 118 -12.04 4.10 -1.85
C ILE A 118 -10.84 4.43 -0.99
N VAL A 119 -10.28 3.44 -0.33
CA VAL A 119 -8.98 3.58 0.34
C VAL A 119 -7.91 3.02 -0.57
N LEU A 120 -6.99 3.88 -0.98
CA LEU A 120 -5.78 3.49 -1.67
C LEU A 120 -4.71 3.24 -0.62
N HIS A 121 -4.09 2.08 -0.65
CA HIS A 121 -3.03 1.72 0.28
C HIS A 121 -1.75 1.41 -0.51
N ASN A 122 -0.65 2.07 -0.16
CA ASN A 122 0.64 1.69 -0.72
C ASN A 122 1.16 0.42 -0.03
N ASN A 123 0.99 -0.71 -0.67
CA ASN A 123 1.39 -2.04 -0.18
C ASN A 123 2.76 -2.49 -0.71
N SER A 124 3.66 -1.55 -0.94
CA SER A 124 5.01 -1.80 -1.47
C SER A 124 6.11 -1.41 -0.49
N PHE A 125 7.37 -1.57 -0.92
CA PHE A 125 8.54 -1.06 -0.20
C PHE A 125 8.87 0.40 -0.50
N ASP A 126 8.33 0.95 -1.59
CA ASP A 126 8.76 2.23 -2.13
C ASP A 126 7.60 3.24 -2.08
N THR A 127 7.95 4.53 -2.02
CA THR A 127 6.99 5.62 -2.17
C THR A 127 6.45 5.64 -3.59
N TYR A 128 5.13 5.72 -3.74
CA TYR A 128 4.46 5.93 -5.02
C TYR A 128 3.70 7.23 -4.99
N CYS A 129 3.77 7.97 -6.09
CA CYS A 129 2.95 9.16 -6.27
C CYS A 129 1.62 8.79 -6.94
N LEU A 130 0.53 9.35 -6.43
CA LEU A 130 -0.80 9.13 -6.98
C LEU A 130 -1.08 9.97 -8.22
N ASP A 131 -0.19 10.92 -8.52
CA ASP A 131 -0.27 11.81 -9.68
C ASP A 131 -0.55 11.04 -10.97
N GLY A 132 -1.60 11.44 -11.67
CA GLY A 132 -2.04 10.78 -12.90
C GLY A 132 -2.75 9.43 -12.71
N LEU A 133 -2.88 8.93 -11.47
CA LEU A 133 -3.68 7.73 -11.21
C LEU A 133 -5.15 8.04 -11.53
N CYS A 134 -5.78 7.16 -12.30
CA CYS A 134 -7.17 7.27 -12.69
C CYS A 134 -8.04 6.28 -11.92
N LEU A 135 -9.17 6.76 -11.43
CA LEU A 135 -10.23 5.95 -10.86
C LEU A 135 -11.47 6.06 -11.75
N GLY A 136 -12.06 4.95 -12.10
CA GLY A 136 -13.24 4.95 -12.95
C GLY A 136 -14.04 3.66 -12.82
N MET A 137 -15.31 3.73 -13.20
CA MET A 137 -16.17 2.56 -13.24
C MET A 137 -16.09 1.93 -14.62
N VAL A 138 -15.91 0.62 -14.65
CA VAL A 138 -15.86 -0.17 -15.88
C VAL A 138 -17.16 -0.93 -16.11
N ALA A 139 -17.59 -1.03 -17.37
CA ALA A 139 -18.72 -1.87 -17.75
C ALA A 139 -18.30 -3.35 -17.85
N PRO A 140 -19.20 -4.31 -17.55
CA PRO A 140 -20.56 -4.10 -17.09
C PRO A 140 -20.62 -3.83 -15.57
N TYR A 141 -21.61 -3.12 -15.11
CA TYR A 141 -21.83 -2.85 -13.68
C TYR A 141 -22.18 -4.11 -12.87
N ASN A 142 -22.62 -5.15 -13.55
CA ASN A 142 -22.98 -6.43 -12.92
C ASN A 142 -22.74 -7.60 -13.89
N SER A 143 -22.74 -8.80 -13.34
CA SER A 143 -22.45 -10.04 -14.07
C SER A 143 -23.54 -10.44 -15.09
N ASN A 144 -24.73 -9.83 -15.04
CA ASN A 144 -25.86 -10.15 -15.92
C ASN A 144 -25.89 -9.28 -17.19
N ALA A 145 -25.10 -8.22 -17.25
CA ALA A 145 -25.02 -7.37 -18.42
C ALA A 145 -24.06 -7.96 -19.48
N ASN A 146 -24.30 -7.62 -20.75
CA ASN A 146 -23.37 -7.97 -21.81
C ASN A 146 -21.99 -7.42 -21.53
N ASN A 147 -20.97 -8.26 -21.65
CA ASN A 147 -19.61 -7.88 -21.39
C ASN A 147 -18.98 -7.19 -22.62
N PRO A 148 -18.73 -5.85 -22.56
CA PRO A 148 -18.11 -5.12 -23.66
C PRO A 148 -16.60 -5.29 -23.76
N TRP A 149 -15.95 -5.96 -22.80
CA TRP A 149 -14.50 -6.19 -22.74
C TRP A 149 -14.01 -7.31 -23.63
N THR A 150 -14.94 -8.18 -24.04
CA THR A 150 -14.62 -9.37 -24.82
C THR A 150 -15.26 -9.32 -26.18
N SER A 151 -14.69 -10.07 -27.10
CA SER A 151 -15.26 -10.42 -28.39
C SER A 151 -15.02 -11.91 -28.64
N THR A 152 -15.69 -12.46 -29.64
CA THR A 152 -15.44 -13.84 -30.06
C THR A 152 -14.60 -13.81 -31.34
N ASP A 153 -13.51 -14.54 -31.37
CA ASP A 153 -12.67 -14.67 -32.53
C ASP A 153 -13.31 -15.58 -33.58
N SER A 154 -12.69 -15.73 -34.76
CA SER A 154 -13.16 -16.56 -35.86
C SER A 154 -13.22 -18.06 -35.51
N SER A 155 -12.56 -18.48 -34.46
CA SER A 155 -12.52 -19.86 -33.94
C SER A 155 -13.53 -20.11 -32.82
N GLY A 156 -14.28 -19.07 -32.40
CA GLY A 156 -15.26 -19.18 -31.36
C GLY A 156 -14.71 -18.96 -29.94
N ASN A 157 -13.43 -18.58 -29.78
CA ASN A 157 -12.83 -18.31 -28.48
C ASN A 157 -13.15 -16.90 -28.00
N ILE A 158 -13.31 -16.76 -26.70
CA ILE A 158 -13.46 -15.44 -26.05
C ILE A 158 -12.08 -14.80 -25.97
N VAL A 159 -11.94 -13.60 -26.53
CA VAL A 159 -10.72 -12.78 -26.50
C VAL A 159 -11.01 -11.42 -25.87
N PHE A 160 -10.08 -10.91 -25.10
CA PHE A 160 -10.20 -9.57 -24.51
C PHE A 160 -9.89 -8.51 -25.56
N ARG A 161 -10.61 -7.40 -25.47
CA ARG A 161 -10.31 -6.19 -26.26
C ARG A 161 -9.14 -5.45 -25.63
N ASP A 162 -8.46 -4.68 -26.42
CA ASP A 162 -7.32 -3.82 -26.04
C ASP A 162 -7.73 -2.44 -25.51
N TYR A 163 -9.01 -2.27 -25.18
CA TYR A 163 -9.56 -1.07 -24.54
C TYR A 163 -10.56 -1.42 -23.44
N ALA A 164 -10.68 -0.53 -22.46
CA ALA A 164 -11.63 -0.63 -21.38
C ALA A 164 -12.91 0.17 -21.69
N ALA A 165 -14.08 -0.46 -21.57
CA ALA A 165 -15.34 0.25 -21.69
C ALA A 165 -15.68 0.95 -20.37
N MET A 166 -15.58 2.27 -20.39
CA MET A 166 -15.85 3.15 -19.23
C MET A 166 -17.18 3.87 -19.48
N PRO A 167 -18.29 3.42 -18.88
CA PRO A 167 -19.61 3.98 -19.19
C PRO A 167 -19.90 5.30 -18.47
N ASP A 168 -19.07 5.67 -17.52
CA ASP A 168 -19.24 6.83 -16.67
C ASP A 168 -17.96 7.65 -16.59
N CYS A 169 -17.86 8.56 -15.64
CA CYS A 169 -16.72 9.43 -15.46
C CYS A 169 -15.45 8.68 -15.01
N ILE A 170 -14.32 9.27 -15.33
CA ILE A 170 -13.01 8.91 -14.80
C ILE A 170 -12.52 10.10 -13.99
N TRP A 171 -12.10 9.84 -12.75
CA TRP A 171 -11.41 10.82 -11.91
C TRP A 171 -9.91 10.56 -12.00
N MET A 172 -9.15 11.60 -12.12
CA MET A 172 -7.70 11.52 -12.16
C MET A 172 -7.11 12.41 -11.06
N PHE A 173 -6.17 11.86 -10.30
CA PHE A 173 -5.38 12.68 -9.38
C PHE A 173 -4.61 13.72 -10.19
N PRO A 174 -4.75 15.02 -9.86
CA PRO A 174 -3.94 16.05 -10.50
C PRO A 174 -2.48 15.89 -10.09
N GLY A 175 -1.60 16.67 -10.68
CA GLY A 175 -0.20 16.76 -10.26
C GLY A 175 0.78 16.59 -11.40
N THR A 176 2.05 16.77 -11.06
CA THR A 176 3.18 16.81 -11.99
C THR A 176 4.11 15.60 -11.86
N GLY A 177 3.76 14.64 -11.02
CA GLY A 177 4.48 13.39 -10.79
C GLY A 177 5.06 13.23 -9.38
N THR A 178 4.97 14.27 -8.53
CA THR A 178 5.52 14.26 -7.16
C THR A 178 4.65 14.97 -6.13
N ASP A 179 3.44 15.38 -6.50
CA ASP A 179 2.61 16.24 -5.65
C ASP A 179 1.78 15.45 -4.62
N PHE A 180 1.52 14.17 -4.90
CA PHE A 180 0.74 13.29 -4.02
C PHE A 180 1.52 12.00 -3.68
N PRO A 181 2.64 12.10 -2.93
CA PRO A 181 3.38 10.92 -2.51
C PRO A 181 2.57 10.12 -1.51
N LEU A 182 2.63 8.80 -1.61
CA LEU A 182 2.07 7.83 -0.68
C LEU A 182 3.19 6.89 -0.24
N GLU A 183 3.59 7.01 1.01
CA GLU A 183 4.67 6.21 1.59
C GLU A 183 4.23 4.74 1.80
N PRO A 184 5.16 3.78 1.94
CA PRO A 184 4.81 2.41 2.30
C PRO A 184 3.97 2.33 3.57
N GLY A 185 2.81 1.67 3.47
CA GLY A 185 1.84 1.55 4.55
C GLY A 185 0.93 2.76 4.74
N GLU A 186 1.11 3.82 3.97
CA GLU A 186 0.18 4.96 3.99
C GLU A 186 -1.08 4.70 3.17
N GLU A 187 -2.12 5.45 3.53
CA GLU A 187 -3.44 5.37 2.91
C GLU A 187 -3.88 6.75 2.43
N ALA A 188 -4.53 6.77 1.27
CA ALA A 188 -5.26 7.92 0.77
C ALA A 188 -6.74 7.55 0.65
N VAL A 189 -7.62 8.38 1.22
CA VAL A 189 -9.06 8.18 1.12
C VAL A 189 -9.59 9.05 -0.01
N VAL A 190 -10.26 8.43 -0.97
CA VAL A 190 -10.93 9.10 -2.07
C VAL A 190 -12.44 9.00 -1.84
N ALA A 191 -13.06 10.09 -1.41
CA ALA A 191 -14.50 10.18 -1.23
C ALA A 191 -15.19 10.40 -2.57
N TYR A 192 -16.29 9.68 -2.82
CA TYR A 192 -17.08 9.82 -4.05
C TYR A 192 -17.81 11.15 -4.11
N TYR A 193 -18.32 11.61 -2.98
CA TYR A 193 -18.86 12.95 -2.77
C TYR A 193 -18.15 13.57 -1.55
N GLY A 194 -17.30 14.55 -1.79
CA GLY A 194 -16.78 15.41 -0.74
C GLY A 194 -17.75 16.55 -0.51
N VAL A 195 -18.16 16.78 0.72
CA VAL A 195 -18.84 18.00 1.12
C VAL A 195 -17.82 18.88 1.82
N ASP A 196 -17.61 20.09 1.33
CA ASP A 196 -16.78 21.11 1.97
C ASP A 196 -17.45 21.65 3.24
#